data_26138996e616f064561c724f1f6e8fe0
#
_entry.id   26138996e616f064561c724f1f6e8fe0
#
_cell.length_a   1.000
_cell.length_b   1.000
_cell.length_c   1.000
_cell.angle_alpha   90.00
_cell.angle_beta   90.00
_cell.angle_gamma   90.00
#
_symmetry.space_group_name_H-M   'P 1'
#
loop_
_entity.id
_entity.type
_entity.pdbx_description
1 polymer ?
#
loop_
_entity_poly.entity_id
_entity_poly.type
_entity_poly.pdbx_seq_one_letter_code
_entity_poly.pdbx_strand_id
1 'polypeptide(L)'
;LAFSSCSPAFVRDNRFSPLLVTFLGKSMYVISERINGLFSSVSKAIDQRDAKWIQEHALNQIAKGAQALDINTGPGREDGPAVMEWLVRTVQEVTDVPLSIDTPGIKTMTAGLKACRNRAIMNSTTAEKAKMEKLFPLAREHNADIICLTMDERGVPNDAASRAEMAMLMITTAMEHEIMPDRLYLDPLVLPTKAAQDQGQKVIEALRMFQSLNEPAPRTVVGLSNVSNGTKYRPLVNRTYLAMLMGAGLSAVICDPEDQELMSTIKAGQVLLNQKLYCDDFLRA
;
A
#
# COMPACT_ATOMS: atom_id res chain seq x y z
N LEU A 1 -7.28 40.31 -0.39
CA LEU A 1 -6.56 40.00 0.85
C LEU A 1 -5.59 38.89 0.57
N ALA A 2 -4.31 39.24 0.46
CA ALA A 2 -3.22 38.33 0.16
C ALA A 2 -2.93 37.47 1.39
N PHE A 3 -3.13 36.15 1.30
CA PHE A 3 -2.60 35.20 2.27
C PHE A 3 -1.20 34.79 1.80
N SER A 4 -0.21 35.27 2.51
CA SER A 4 1.21 35.00 2.32
C SER A 4 1.54 33.60 2.84
N SER A 5 2.35 32.86 2.06
CA SER A 5 3.17 31.67 2.35
C SER A 5 2.76 30.78 3.54
N CYS A 6 2.43 29.50 3.26
CA CYS A 6 2.34 28.43 4.24
C CYS A 6 3.72 28.17 4.90
N SER A 7 4.05 28.91 5.94
CA SER A 7 5.26 28.64 6.75
C SER A 7 4.94 27.58 7.82
N PRO A 8 5.84 26.60 8.08
CA PRO A 8 5.64 25.57 9.12
C PRO A 8 5.53 26.13 10.56
N ALA A 9 5.79 27.43 10.75
CA ALA A 9 5.74 28.09 12.06
C ALA A 9 4.33 28.29 12.63
N PHE A 10 3.26 28.07 11.86
CA PHE A 10 1.88 28.33 12.33
C PHE A 10 1.24 27.19 13.13
N VAL A 11 1.95 26.08 13.33
CA VAL A 11 1.42 24.90 14.07
C VAL A 11 1.66 24.98 15.59
N ARG A 12 2.23 26.07 16.11
CA ARG A 12 2.54 26.20 17.56
C ARG A 12 1.61 27.15 18.35
N ASP A 13 0.47 27.59 17.81
CA ASP A 13 -0.49 28.32 18.61
C ASP A 13 -1.53 27.36 19.21
N ASN A 14 -1.31 26.98 20.47
CA ASN A 14 -2.10 26.05 21.31
C ASN A 14 -3.57 26.49 21.56
N ARG A 15 -4.14 27.38 20.74
CA ARG A 15 -5.51 27.89 20.87
C ARG A 15 -6.51 27.23 19.92
N PHE A 16 -6.07 26.29 19.08
CA PHE A 16 -7.01 25.45 18.33
C PHE A 16 -7.47 24.31 19.22
N SER A 17 -8.79 24.26 19.43
CA SER A 17 -9.48 23.23 20.20
C SER A 17 -9.03 21.82 19.78
N PRO A 18 -8.86 20.87 20.71
CA PRO A 18 -8.56 19.46 20.40
C PRO A 18 -9.54 18.82 19.42
N LEU A 19 -10.75 19.38 19.29
CA LEU A 19 -11.79 18.97 18.33
C LEU A 19 -11.39 19.19 16.84
N LEU A 20 -10.48 20.12 16.51
CA LEU A 20 -10.09 20.35 15.11
C LEU A 20 -9.13 19.29 14.60
N VAL A 21 -8.34 18.68 15.47
CA VAL A 21 -7.37 17.62 15.11
C VAL A 21 -8.09 16.29 14.82
N THR A 22 -9.29 16.10 15.37
CA THR A 22 -10.09 14.88 15.19
C THR A 22 -10.85 14.84 13.87
N PHE A 23 -10.97 15.97 13.15
CA PHE A 23 -11.73 16.09 11.89
C PHE A 23 -10.87 15.91 10.63
N LEU A 24 -9.54 15.91 10.72
CA LEU A 24 -8.69 15.62 9.57
C LEU A 24 -8.56 14.10 9.44
N GLY A 25 -9.20 13.52 8.42
CA GLY A 25 -9.08 12.11 8.08
C GLY A 25 -7.62 11.69 7.85
N LYS A 26 -7.32 10.38 7.96
CA LYS A 26 -5.97 9.85 7.70
C LYS A 26 -5.55 10.17 6.26
N SER A 27 -4.37 10.75 6.08
CA SER A 27 -3.78 11.02 4.77
C SER A 27 -3.54 9.71 4.00
N MET A 28 -3.68 9.74 2.66
CA MET A 28 -3.36 8.61 1.79
C MET A 28 -1.93 8.12 2.03
N TYR A 29 -1.77 6.82 2.26
CA TYR A 29 -0.46 6.18 2.44
C TYR A 29 0.03 5.59 1.12
N VAL A 30 1.15 6.10 0.62
CA VAL A 30 1.71 5.70 -0.68
C VAL A 30 2.81 4.67 -0.48
N ILE A 31 2.62 3.47 -1.03
CA ILE A 31 3.59 2.39 -1.10
C ILE A 31 4.10 2.33 -2.55
N SER A 32 5.40 2.49 -2.76
CA SER A 32 5.96 2.47 -4.11
C SER A 32 6.16 1.04 -4.61
N GLU A 33 5.70 0.74 -5.83
CA GLU A 33 5.82 -0.56 -6.49
C GLU A 33 7.12 -0.73 -7.31
N ARG A 34 8.08 0.21 -7.23
CA ARG A 34 9.16 0.30 -8.22
C ARG A 34 10.38 -0.57 -7.94
N ILE A 35 10.59 -1.08 -6.72
CA ILE A 35 11.66 -2.05 -6.44
C ILE A 35 11.13 -3.46 -6.67
N ASN A 36 10.85 -3.79 -7.92
CA ASN A 36 10.24 -5.05 -8.31
C ASN A 36 11.04 -5.72 -9.44
N GLY A 37 11.49 -6.94 -9.19
CA GLY A 37 12.27 -7.74 -10.14
C GLY A 37 11.56 -8.11 -11.45
N LEU A 38 10.28 -7.77 -11.60
CA LEU A 38 9.59 -7.81 -12.90
C LEU A 38 10.06 -6.71 -13.85
N PHE A 39 10.58 -5.58 -13.33
CA PHE A 39 11.17 -4.53 -14.15
C PHE A 39 12.59 -4.92 -14.54
N SER A 40 12.91 -4.88 -15.83
CA SER A 40 14.20 -5.34 -16.37
C SER A 40 15.41 -4.61 -15.76
N SER A 41 15.30 -3.31 -15.47
CA SER A 41 16.34 -2.52 -14.81
C SER A 41 16.58 -2.99 -13.36
N VAL A 42 15.52 -3.29 -12.61
CA VAL A 42 15.60 -3.78 -11.24
C VAL A 42 16.16 -5.21 -11.23
N SER A 43 15.65 -6.10 -12.10
CA SER A 43 16.17 -7.47 -12.23
C SER A 43 17.68 -7.47 -12.52
N LYS A 44 18.13 -6.63 -13.45
CA LYS A 44 19.55 -6.47 -13.77
C LYS A 44 20.37 -6.00 -12.56
N ALA A 45 19.90 -5.01 -11.82
CA ALA A 45 20.57 -4.51 -10.63
C ALA A 45 20.63 -5.59 -9.52
N ILE A 46 19.59 -6.39 -9.36
CA ILE A 46 19.56 -7.54 -8.44
C ILE A 46 20.61 -8.58 -8.85
N ASP A 47 20.65 -8.96 -10.13
CA ASP A 47 21.56 -9.99 -10.63
C ASP A 47 23.03 -9.58 -10.50
N GLN A 48 23.31 -8.29 -10.68
CA GLN A 48 24.64 -7.70 -10.53
C GLN A 48 24.99 -7.31 -9.09
N ARG A 49 24.06 -7.43 -8.14
CA ARG A 49 24.21 -6.94 -6.75
C ARG A 49 24.61 -5.46 -6.72
N ASP A 50 24.05 -4.65 -7.62
CA ASP A 50 24.32 -3.21 -7.70
C ASP A 50 23.57 -2.46 -6.59
N ALA A 51 24.19 -2.46 -5.41
CA ALA A 51 23.63 -1.81 -4.21
C ALA A 51 23.42 -0.31 -4.44
N LYS A 52 24.36 0.36 -5.11
CA LYS A 52 24.27 1.81 -5.34
C LYS A 52 23.05 2.17 -6.18
N TRP A 53 22.83 1.44 -7.27
CA TRP A 53 21.66 1.67 -8.13
C TRP A 53 20.34 1.46 -7.36
N ILE A 54 20.23 0.39 -6.56
CA ILE A 54 19.04 0.12 -5.73
C ILE A 54 18.81 1.25 -4.72
N GLN A 55 19.85 1.74 -4.07
CA GLN A 55 19.77 2.83 -3.08
C GLN A 55 19.32 4.14 -3.73
N GLU A 56 19.92 4.53 -4.85
CA GLU A 56 19.55 5.73 -5.61
C GLU A 56 18.08 5.64 -6.08
N HIS A 57 17.67 4.46 -6.56
CA HIS A 57 16.31 4.20 -6.99
C HIS A 57 15.31 4.28 -5.83
N ALA A 58 15.64 3.76 -4.65
CA ALA A 58 14.84 3.87 -3.44
C ALA A 58 14.67 5.34 -3.00
N LEU A 59 15.77 6.08 -2.92
CA LEU A 59 15.74 7.49 -2.53
C LEU A 59 14.95 8.37 -3.50
N ASN A 60 15.02 8.09 -4.81
CA ASN A 60 14.23 8.79 -5.81
C ASN A 60 12.72 8.62 -5.57
N GLN A 61 12.27 7.41 -5.25
CA GLN A 61 10.85 7.13 -4.99
C GLN A 61 10.36 7.84 -3.74
N ILE A 62 11.18 7.89 -2.68
CA ILE A 62 10.87 8.62 -1.45
C ILE A 62 10.78 10.13 -1.74
N ALA A 63 11.72 10.67 -2.50
CA ALA A 63 11.70 12.07 -2.93
C ALA A 63 10.46 12.42 -3.76
N LYS A 64 9.86 11.44 -4.44
CA LYS A 64 8.61 11.57 -5.20
C LYS A 64 7.35 11.36 -4.36
N GLY A 65 7.49 11.10 -3.06
CA GLY A 65 6.37 11.04 -2.11
C GLY A 65 5.96 9.64 -1.65
N ALA A 66 6.75 8.61 -1.94
CA ALA A 66 6.55 7.29 -1.33
C ALA A 66 6.81 7.36 0.19
N GLN A 67 5.92 6.75 0.96
CA GLN A 67 5.99 6.65 2.42
C GLN A 67 6.43 5.25 2.86
N ALA A 68 6.34 4.27 1.96
CA ALA A 68 6.90 2.93 2.09
C ALA A 68 7.37 2.44 0.72
N LEU A 69 8.26 1.44 0.72
CA LEU A 69 8.77 0.81 -0.51
C LEU A 69 8.38 -0.66 -0.53
N ASP A 70 7.74 -1.10 -1.60
CA ASP A 70 7.43 -2.50 -1.84
C ASP A 70 8.64 -3.18 -2.48
N ILE A 71 9.11 -4.27 -1.85
CA ILE A 71 10.32 -4.99 -2.24
C ILE A 71 9.91 -6.36 -2.78
N ASN A 72 10.12 -6.56 -4.07
CA ASN A 72 9.83 -7.81 -4.75
C ASN A 72 11.06 -8.30 -5.54
N THR A 73 11.50 -9.53 -5.27
CA THR A 73 12.70 -10.12 -5.90
C THR A 73 12.50 -10.54 -7.36
N GLY A 74 11.26 -10.52 -7.84
CA GLY A 74 10.87 -11.11 -9.12
C GLY A 74 10.52 -12.60 -9.01
N PRO A 75 9.86 -13.16 -10.03
CA PRO A 75 9.41 -14.55 -10.03
C PRO A 75 10.55 -15.55 -10.28
N GLY A 76 10.34 -16.80 -9.82
CA GLY A 76 11.15 -17.96 -10.21
C GLY A 76 12.58 -18.00 -9.68
N ARG A 77 12.90 -17.21 -8.64
CA ARG A 77 14.26 -17.19 -8.07
C ARG A 77 14.44 -18.29 -7.01
N GLU A 78 15.38 -19.20 -7.25
CA GLU A 78 15.77 -20.21 -6.26
C GLU A 78 16.48 -19.58 -5.05
N ASP A 79 17.25 -18.50 -5.29
CA ASP A 79 17.95 -17.71 -4.27
C ASP A 79 17.08 -16.61 -3.62
N GLY A 80 15.76 -16.66 -3.82
CA GLY A 80 14.80 -15.66 -3.35
C GLY A 80 15.00 -15.17 -1.91
N PRO A 81 15.17 -16.04 -0.91
CA PRO A 81 15.43 -15.63 0.48
C PRO A 81 16.70 -14.77 0.63
N ALA A 82 17.82 -15.17 0.00
CA ALA A 82 19.08 -14.43 0.08
C ALA A 82 19.02 -13.09 -0.68
N VAL A 83 18.30 -13.06 -1.80
CA VAL A 83 18.06 -11.83 -2.56
C VAL A 83 17.19 -10.86 -1.77
N MET A 84 16.11 -11.34 -1.15
CA MET A 84 15.21 -10.50 -0.34
C MET A 84 15.97 -9.89 0.85
N GLU A 85 16.73 -10.70 1.58
CA GLU A 85 17.56 -10.22 2.67
C GLU A 85 18.54 -9.13 2.21
N TRP A 86 19.21 -9.36 1.08
CA TRP A 86 20.15 -8.40 0.52
C TRP A 86 19.45 -7.09 0.11
N LEU A 87 18.31 -7.15 -0.60
CA LEU A 87 17.54 -5.96 -0.99
C LEU A 87 17.09 -5.14 0.23
N VAL A 88 16.52 -5.80 1.23
CA VAL A 88 16.06 -5.16 2.46
C VAL A 88 17.23 -4.44 3.15
N ARG A 89 18.36 -5.12 3.34
CA ARG A 89 19.56 -4.51 3.97
C ARG A 89 20.07 -3.33 3.16
N THR A 90 20.20 -3.51 1.83
CA THR A 90 20.68 -2.47 0.90
C THR A 90 19.83 -1.20 0.97
N VAL A 91 18.50 -1.34 0.94
CA VAL A 91 17.59 -0.19 1.03
C VAL A 91 17.68 0.48 2.39
N GLN A 92 17.75 -0.28 3.47
CA GLN A 92 17.82 0.25 4.83
C GLN A 92 19.15 0.94 5.17
N GLU A 93 20.20 0.81 4.36
CA GLU A 93 21.43 1.58 4.52
C GLU A 93 21.22 3.08 4.25
N VAL A 94 20.22 3.44 3.46
CA VAL A 94 19.98 4.83 3.02
C VAL A 94 18.65 5.42 3.48
N THR A 95 17.75 4.61 4.09
CA THR A 95 16.44 5.09 4.52
C THR A 95 15.86 4.24 5.65
N ASP A 96 14.99 4.86 6.46
CA ASP A 96 14.24 4.20 7.54
C ASP A 96 12.74 4.09 7.24
N VAL A 97 12.28 4.37 6.00
CA VAL A 97 10.88 4.19 5.64
C VAL A 97 10.47 2.71 5.76
N PRO A 98 9.22 2.41 6.14
CA PRO A 98 8.72 1.03 6.18
C PRO A 98 8.90 0.32 4.84
N LEU A 99 9.22 -0.98 4.90
CA LEU A 99 9.31 -1.84 3.72
C LEU A 99 8.13 -2.80 3.67
N SER A 100 7.53 -2.93 2.49
CA SER A 100 6.55 -3.95 2.17
C SER A 100 7.28 -5.13 1.52
N ILE A 101 7.22 -6.30 2.14
CA ILE A 101 7.90 -7.50 1.67
C ILE A 101 6.93 -8.27 0.77
N ASP A 102 7.10 -8.13 -0.54
CA ASP A 102 6.20 -8.71 -1.54
C ASP A 102 6.76 -10.03 -2.10
N THR A 103 6.16 -11.10 -1.65
CA THR A 103 6.50 -12.47 -2.13
C THR A 103 5.45 -13.49 -1.72
N PRO A 104 5.11 -14.47 -2.57
CA PRO A 104 4.27 -15.59 -2.19
C PRO A 104 5.02 -16.67 -1.38
N GLY A 105 6.36 -16.63 -1.36
CA GLY A 105 7.19 -17.66 -0.74
C GLY A 105 7.42 -17.41 0.75
N ILE A 106 6.96 -18.30 1.63
CA ILE A 106 7.11 -18.16 3.08
C ILE A 106 8.58 -18.01 3.51
N LYS A 107 9.51 -18.77 2.90
CA LYS A 107 10.94 -18.66 3.23
C LYS A 107 11.50 -17.29 2.87
N THR A 108 11.12 -16.75 1.71
CA THR A 108 11.53 -15.42 1.25
C THR A 108 10.90 -14.34 2.11
N MET A 109 9.61 -14.47 2.46
CA MET A 109 8.92 -13.59 3.39
C MET A 109 9.64 -13.54 4.74
N THR A 110 9.93 -14.69 5.33
CA THR A 110 10.63 -14.80 6.62
C THR A 110 12.02 -14.14 6.57
N ALA A 111 12.78 -14.36 5.47
CA ALA A 111 14.09 -13.73 5.31
C ALA A 111 14.00 -12.20 5.24
N GLY A 112 13.03 -11.67 4.48
CA GLY A 112 12.77 -10.23 4.40
C GLY A 112 12.37 -9.61 5.74
N LEU A 113 11.41 -10.23 6.43
CA LEU A 113 10.95 -9.76 7.74
C LEU A 113 12.07 -9.75 8.79
N LYS A 114 12.89 -10.80 8.84
CA LYS A 114 14.07 -10.88 9.74
C LYS A 114 15.11 -9.81 9.45
N ALA A 115 15.26 -9.38 8.20
CA ALA A 115 16.20 -8.35 7.81
C ALA A 115 15.70 -6.93 8.09
N CYS A 116 14.38 -6.73 8.26
CA CYS A 116 13.80 -5.43 8.53
C CYS A 116 14.17 -4.93 9.92
N ARG A 117 14.67 -3.68 10.00
CA ARG A 117 14.96 -2.98 11.27
C ARG A 117 13.72 -2.36 11.89
N ASN A 118 12.83 -1.85 11.04
CA ASN A 118 11.58 -1.23 11.42
C ASN A 118 10.39 -2.16 11.14
N ARG A 119 9.21 -1.78 11.63
CA ARG A 119 7.98 -2.50 11.35
C ARG A 119 7.76 -2.61 9.85
N ALA A 120 7.72 -3.84 9.33
CA ALA A 120 7.48 -4.14 7.94
C ALA A 120 5.98 -4.30 7.64
N ILE A 121 5.63 -4.29 6.35
CA ILE A 121 4.34 -4.71 5.83
C ILE A 121 4.55 -6.06 5.14
N MET A 122 3.85 -7.09 5.57
CA MET A 122 3.84 -8.38 4.89
C MET A 122 2.88 -8.30 3.70
N ASN A 123 3.36 -8.47 2.49
CA ASN A 123 2.58 -8.47 1.24
C ASN A 123 2.70 -9.87 0.58
N SER A 124 1.72 -10.78 0.76
CA SER A 124 0.43 -10.69 1.41
C SER A 124 -0.07 -12.05 1.89
N THR A 125 -1.22 -12.09 2.57
CA THR A 125 -2.00 -13.31 2.78
C THR A 125 -3.32 -13.26 2.00
N THR A 126 -3.96 -14.43 1.83
CA THR A 126 -5.32 -14.57 1.29
C THR A 126 -6.26 -15.11 2.37
N ALA A 127 -7.56 -15.16 2.11
CA ALA A 127 -8.55 -15.75 3.01
C ALA A 127 -8.50 -17.30 3.06
N GLU A 128 -7.52 -17.92 2.41
CA GLU A 128 -7.25 -19.34 2.53
C GLU A 128 -6.84 -19.70 3.98
N LYS A 129 -7.60 -20.56 4.64
CA LYS A 129 -7.35 -20.93 6.04
C LYS A 129 -5.90 -21.35 6.29
N ALA A 130 -5.35 -22.22 5.44
CA ALA A 130 -3.99 -22.74 5.57
C ALA A 130 -2.91 -21.64 5.42
N LYS A 131 -3.20 -20.56 4.69
CA LYS A 131 -2.30 -19.41 4.57
C LYS A 131 -2.40 -18.49 5.79
N MET A 132 -3.61 -18.19 6.24
CA MET A 132 -3.83 -17.39 7.44
C MET A 132 -3.16 -18.00 8.68
N GLU A 133 -3.35 -19.31 8.89
CA GLU A 133 -2.74 -20.07 10.01
C GLU A 133 -1.20 -20.04 10.01
N LYS A 134 -0.56 -19.83 8.86
CA LYS A 134 0.89 -19.72 8.76
C LYS A 134 1.40 -18.28 8.82
N LEU A 135 0.67 -17.35 8.18
CA LEU A 135 1.16 -15.99 7.95
C LEU A 135 0.77 -15.02 9.08
N PHE A 136 -0.37 -15.20 9.76
CA PHE A 136 -0.68 -14.37 10.92
C PHE A 136 0.29 -14.60 12.09
N PRO A 137 0.61 -15.85 12.51
CA PRO A 137 1.67 -16.04 13.50
C PRO A 137 3.02 -15.43 13.10
N LEU A 138 3.39 -15.53 11.82
CA LEU A 138 4.63 -14.93 11.32
C LEU A 138 4.59 -13.40 11.38
N ALA A 139 3.46 -12.77 11.01
CA ALA A 139 3.28 -11.32 11.12
C ALA A 139 3.38 -10.84 12.58
N ARG A 140 2.77 -11.59 13.52
CA ARG A 140 2.86 -11.33 14.96
C ARG A 140 4.30 -11.45 15.46
N GLU A 141 4.99 -12.55 15.14
CA GLU A 141 6.39 -12.80 15.55
C GLU A 141 7.32 -11.65 15.15
N HIS A 142 7.14 -11.11 13.95
CA HIS A 142 7.94 -10.02 13.41
C HIS A 142 7.36 -8.63 13.64
N ASN A 143 6.27 -8.50 14.42
CA ASN A 143 5.57 -7.24 14.63
C ASN A 143 5.23 -6.51 13.31
N ALA A 144 4.91 -7.27 12.25
CA ALA A 144 4.62 -6.74 10.92
C ALA A 144 3.14 -6.38 10.76
N ASP A 145 2.83 -5.32 9.99
CA ASP A 145 1.50 -5.11 9.44
C ASP A 145 1.29 -6.11 8.28
N ILE A 146 0.04 -6.37 7.85
CA ILE A 146 -0.19 -7.37 6.82
C ILE A 146 -1.27 -6.95 5.82
N ILE A 147 -0.99 -7.16 4.53
CA ILE A 147 -1.96 -7.01 3.45
C ILE A 147 -2.77 -8.30 3.35
N CYS A 148 -4.09 -8.15 3.37
CA CYS A 148 -5.09 -9.21 3.37
C CYS A 148 -5.89 -9.15 2.07
N LEU A 149 -5.58 -10.03 1.12
CA LEU A 149 -6.28 -10.14 -0.16
C LEU A 149 -7.62 -10.85 0.04
N THR A 150 -8.73 -10.19 -0.30
CA THR A 150 -10.07 -10.79 -0.17
C THR A 150 -10.36 -11.79 -1.30
N MET A 151 -9.58 -12.87 -1.32
CA MET A 151 -9.71 -14.04 -2.19
C MET A 151 -9.34 -15.32 -1.46
N ASP A 152 -9.83 -16.45 -1.96
CA ASP A 152 -9.52 -17.79 -1.46
C ASP A 152 -9.17 -18.75 -2.63
N GLU A 153 -9.20 -20.05 -2.39
CA GLU A 153 -8.91 -21.09 -3.38
C GLU A 153 -9.83 -21.04 -4.61
N ARG A 154 -11.03 -20.43 -4.48
CA ARG A 154 -12.00 -20.23 -5.57
C ARG A 154 -11.67 -19.02 -6.42
N GLY A 155 -10.72 -18.22 -6.00
CA GLY A 155 -10.30 -16.99 -6.67
C GLY A 155 -10.93 -15.72 -6.07
N VAL A 156 -10.97 -14.65 -6.87
CA VAL A 156 -11.52 -13.35 -6.46
C VAL A 156 -13.05 -13.38 -6.54
N PRO A 157 -13.78 -13.01 -5.46
CA PRO A 157 -15.23 -12.95 -5.48
C PRO A 157 -15.77 -11.97 -6.53
N ASN A 158 -16.92 -12.33 -7.13
CA ASN A 158 -17.55 -11.50 -8.16
C ASN A 158 -18.31 -10.29 -7.62
N ASP A 159 -18.56 -10.20 -6.31
CA ASP A 159 -19.38 -9.16 -5.70
C ASP A 159 -18.71 -8.59 -4.44
N ALA A 160 -19.19 -7.42 -4.02
CA ALA A 160 -18.63 -6.69 -2.87
C ALA A 160 -18.99 -7.35 -1.52
N ALA A 161 -20.15 -7.99 -1.41
CA ALA A 161 -20.59 -8.63 -0.17
C ALA A 161 -19.71 -9.82 0.18
N SER A 162 -19.45 -10.70 -0.80
CA SER A 162 -18.53 -11.83 -0.63
C SER A 162 -17.09 -11.38 -0.26
N ARG A 163 -16.62 -10.25 -0.83
CA ARG A 163 -15.33 -9.65 -0.41
C ARG A 163 -15.38 -9.18 1.04
N ALA A 164 -16.49 -8.58 1.48
CA ALA A 164 -16.65 -8.13 2.85
C ALA A 164 -16.75 -9.31 3.84
N GLU A 165 -17.38 -10.41 3.47
CA GLU A 165 -17.40 -11.64 4.26
C GLU A 165 -15.99 -12.21 4.45
N MET A 166 -15.19 -12.29 3.38
CA MET A 166 -13.79 -12.71 3.47
C MET A 166 -12.96 -11.74 4.33
N ALA A 167 -13.15 -10.43 4.17
CA ALA A 167 -12.48 -9.43 4.99
C ALA A 167 -12.80 -9.63 6.49
N MET A 168 -14.07 -9.86 6.83
CA MET A 168 -14.49 -10.15 8.22
C MET A 168 -13.84 -11.42 8.76
N LEU A 169 -13.81 -12.50 7.96
CA LEU A 169 -13.12 -13.74 8.34
C LEU A 169 -11.64 -13.47 8.63
N MET A 170 -10.95 -12.70 7.77
CA MET A 170 -9.54 -12.37 7.96
C MET A 170 -9.30 -11.50 9.18
N ILE A 171 -10.18 -10.51 9.46
CA ILE A 171 -10.13 -9.70 10.69
C ILE A 171 -10.26 -10.58 11.92
N THR A 172 -11.28 -11.44 11.95
CA THR A 172 -11.55 -12.32 13.10
C THR A 172 -10.37 -13.27 13.37
N THR A 173 -9.87 -13.92 12.30
CA THR A 173 -8.72 -14.82 12.41
C THR A 173 -7.45 -14.08 12.84
N ALA A 174 -7.21 -12.86 12.34
CA ALA A 174 -6.08 -12.05 12.77
C ALA A 174 -6.15 -11.70 14.27
N MET A 175 -7.34 -11.38 14.78
CA MET A 175 -7.55 -11.10 16.20
C MET A 175 -7.31 -12.35 17.08
N GLU A 176 -7.66 -13.55 16.62
CA GLU A 176 -7.32 -14.81 17.29
C GLU A 176 -5.81 -15.01 17.42
N HIS A 177 -5.03 -14.44 16.47
CA HIS A 177 -3.57 -14.39 16.51
C HIS A 177 -3.00 -13.11 17.14
N GLU A 178 -3.80 -12.35 17.88
CA GLU A 178 -3.42 -11.12 18.60
C GLU A 178 -2.93 -10.01 17.66
N ILE A 179 -3.41 -9.96 16.41
CA ILE A 179 -3.17 -8.87 15.46
C ILE A 179 -4.40 -7.98 15.44
N MET A 180 -4.22 -6.72 15.84
CA MET A 180 -5.31 -5.75 15.88
C MET A 180 -5.74 -5.32 14.47
N PRO A 181 -7.03 -5.00 14.25
CA PRO A 181 -7.56 -4.65 12.92
C PRO A 181 -6.87 -3.46 12.25
N ASP A 182 -6.39 -2.47 12.98
CA ASP A 182 -5.63 -1.33 12.46
C ASP A 182 -4.24 -1.70 11.90
N ARG A 183 -3.80 -2.95 12.11
CA ARG A 183 -2.59 -3.55 11.55
C ARG A 183 -2.83 -4.23 10.19
N LEU A 184 -4.10 -4.38 9.80
CA LEU A 184 -4.50 -5.04 8.56
C LEU A 184 -4.71 -4.00 7.46
N TYR A 185 -4.26 -4.34 6.25
CA TYR A 185 -4.56 -3.65 5.02
C TYR A 185 -5.45 -4.54 4.16
N LEU A 186 -6.75 -4.31 4.15
CA LEU A 186 -7.69 -5.08 3.35
C LEU A 186 -7.59 -4.67 1.88
N ASP A 187 -7.31 -5.62 1.00
CA ASP A 187 -7.26 -5.42 -0.44
C ASP A 187 -8.47 -6.11 -1.11
N PRO A 188 -9.39 -5.34 -1.71
CA PRO A 188 -10.53 -5.89 -2.43
C PRO A 188 -10.15 -6.51 -3.79
N LEU A 189 -8.88 -6.43 -4.20
CA LEU A 189 -8.32 -6.91 -5.47
C LEU A 189 -8.84 -6.19 -6.70
N VAL A 190 -8.01 -5.30 -7.20
CA VAL A 190 -8.26 -4.60 -8.47
C VAL A 190 -7.90 -5.51 -9.64
N LEU A 191 -8.86 -5.76 -10.50
CA LEU A 191 -8.70 -6.54 -11.73
C LEU A 191 -8.56 -5.63 -12.96
N PRO A 192 -7.89 -6.10 -14.04
CA PRO A 192 -7.75 -5.32 -15.27
C PRO A 192 -9.10 -4.99 -15.89
N THR A 193 -9.41 -3.71 -16.09
CA THR A 193 -10.67 -3.26 -16.73
C THR A 193 -10.87 -3.89 -18.09
N LYS A 194 -9.81 -4.16 -18.84
CA LYS A 194 -9.90 -4.84 -20.13
C LYS A 194 -10.48 -6.26 -20.06
N ALA A 195 -10.26 -6.94 -18.95
CA ALA A 195 -10.71 -8.33 -18.75
C ALA A 195 -11.99 -8.42 -17.90
N ALA A 196 -12.21 -7.48 -16.97
CA ALA A 196 -13.27 -7.53 -15.98
C ALA A 196 -13.77 -6.11 -15.64
N GLN A 197 -14.37 -5.43 -16.63
CA GLN A 197 -14.77 -4.03 -16.54
C GLN A 197 -15.76 -3.74 -15.39
N ASP A 198 -16.68 -4.65 -15.11
CA ASP A 198 -17.67 -4.52 -14.03
C ASP A 198 -17.06 -4.57 -12.62
N GLN A 199 -15.86 -5.13 -12.49
CA GLN A 199 -15.19 -5.30 -11.19
C GLN A 199 -14.72 -3.97 -10.58
N GLY A 200 -14.46 -2.95 -11.40
CA GLY A 200 -14.08 -1.63 -10.91
C GLY A 200 -15.09 -1.03 -9.93
N GLN A 201 -16.39 -1.13 -10.23
CA GLN A 201 -17.45 -0.65 -9.35
C GLN A 201 -17.57 -1.52 -8.09
N LYS A 202 -17.42 -2.84 -8.19
CA LYS A 202 -17.52 -3.76 -7.05
C LYS A 202 -16.40 -3.58 -6.04
N VAL A 203 -15.20 -3.18 -6.49
CA VAL A 203 -14.10 -2.77 -5.60
C VAL A 203 -14.47 -1.51 -4.82
N ILE A 204 -15.08 -0.50 -5.47
CA ILE A 204 -15.55 0.72 -4.81
C ILE A 204 -16.59 0.40 -3.74
N GLU A 205 -17.54 -0.48 -4.04
CA GLU A 205 -18.56 -0.94 -3.10
C GLU A 205 -17.94 -1.70 -1.91
N ALA A 206 -17.00 -2.60 -2.16
CA ALA A 206 -16.28 -3.35 -1.14
C ALA A 206 -15.50 -2.43 -0.19
N LEU A 207 -14.78 -1.41 -0.72
CA LEU A 207 -14.07 -0.43 0.11
C LEU A 207 -15.00 0.30 1.07
N ARG A 208 -16.20 0.69 0.63
CA ARG A 208 -17.20 1.32 1.50
C ARG A 208 -17.67 0.38 2.61
N MET A 209 -17.88 -0.90 2.28
CA MET A 209 -18.27 -1.90 3.26
C MET A 209 -17.15 -2.14 4.30
N PHE A 210 -15.89 -2.16 3.86
CA PHE A 210 -14.74 -2.39 4.76
C PHE A 210 -14.61 -1.34 5.85
N GLN A 211 -15.08 -0.09 5.63
CA GLN A 211 -15.04 0.98 6.63
C GLN A 211 -15.88 0.69 7.89
N SER A 212 -16.86 -0.19 7.78
CA SER A 212 -17.81 -0.51 8.87
C SER A 212 -17.60 -1.90 9.48
N LEU A 213 -16.57 -2.64 9.08
CA LEU A 213 -16.37 -4.03 9.54
C LEU A 213 -15.87 -4.13 10.99
N ASN A 214 -15.18 -3.11 11.49
CA ASN A 214 -14.65 -3.08 12.86
C ASN A 214 -14.38 -1.66 13.34
N GLU A 215 -14.24 -1.48 14.66
CA GLU A 215 -13.79 -0.22 15.29
C GLU A 215 -12.60 -0.54 16.23
N PRO A 216 -11.40 -0.01 15.97
CA PRO A 216 -11.04 0.87 14.84
C PRO A 216 -11.12 0.13 13.49
N ALA A 217 -11.52 0.85 12.45
CA ALA A 217 -11.59 0.28 11.11
C ALA A 217 -10.20 -0.15 10.62
N PRO A 218 -10.09 -1.32 9.94
CA PRO A 218 -8.85 -1.73 9.28
C PRO A 218 -8.48 -0.73 8.19
N ARG A 219 -7.19 -0.72 7.83
CA ARG A 219 -6.75 0.04 6.66
C ARG A 219 -7.19 -0.67 5.38
N THR A 220 -7.24 0.08 4.28
CA THR A 220 -7.53 -0.48 2.97
C THR A 220 -6.38 -0.19 2.02
N VAL A 221 -6.10 -1.10 1.10
CA VAL A 221 -5.04 -0.94 0.10
C VAL A 221 -5.48 -1.51 -1.24
N VAL A 222 -4.91 -1.02 -2.33
CA VAL A 222 -5.01 -1.63 -3.66
C VAL A 222 -3.70 -1.54 -4.41
N GLY A 223 -3.39 -2.56 -5.22
CA GLY A 223 -2.39 -2.50 -6.29
C GLY A 223 -3.00 -1.78 -7.50
N LEU A 224 -2.83 -0.46 -7.57
CA LEU A 224 -3.54 0.40 -8.52
C LEU A 224 -3.25 0.06 -9.98
N SER A 225 -1.99 -0.24 -10.31
CA SER A 225 -1.54 -0.46 -11.69
C SER A 225 -2.25 -1.62 -12.40
N ASN A 226 -2.89 -2.51 -11.63
CA ASN A 226 -3.65 -3.64 -12.17
C ASN A 226 -4.86 -3.18 -12.99
N VAL A 227 -5.57 -2.11 -12.59
CA VAL A 227 -6.77 -1.63 -13.28
C VAL A 227 -6.52 -1.35 -14.76
N SER A 228 -5.35 -0.85 -15.09
CA SER A 228 -4.98 -0.40 -16.43
C SER A 228 -4.20 -1.43 -17.26
N ASN A 229 -3.96 -2.63 -16.73
CA ASN A 229 -3.23 -3.68 -17.45
C ASN A 229 -3.86 -3.99 -18.80
N GLY A 230 -3.03 -3.91 -19.86
CA GLY A 230 -3.47 -4.15 -21.24
C GLY A 230 -4.26 -3.00 -21.88
N THR A 231 -4.43 -1.84 -21.23
CA THR A 231 -5.03 -0.64 -21.83
C THR A 231 -3.95 0.26 -22.44
N LYS A 232 -4.34 1.12 -23.42
CA LYS A 232 -3.43 2.08 -24.06
C LYS A 232 -3.18 3.34 -23.21
N TYR A 233 -4.17 3.75 -22.41
CA TYR A 233 -4.16 5.01 -21.66
C TYR A 233 -3.99 4.76 -20.15
N ARG A 234 -2.96 3.97 -19.79
CA ARG A 234 -2.71 3.54 -18.41
C ARG A 234 -2.70 4.70 -17.40
N PRO A 235 -1.94 5.79 -17.60
CA PRO A 235 -1.91 6.89 -16.62
C PRO A 235 -3.30 7.50 -16.37
N LEU A 236 -4.09 7.73 -17.43
CA LEU A 236 -5.44 8.28 -17.30
C LEU A 236 -6.36 7.34 -16.50
N VAL A 237 -6.34 6.04 -16.81
CA VAL A 237 -7.16 5.03 -16.09
C VAL A 237 -6.75 4.95 -14.63
N ASN A 238 -5.44 4.89 -14.34
CA ASN A 238 -4.90 4.82 -12.97
C ASN A 238 -5.35 6.01 -12.13
N ARG A 239 -5.09 7.24 -12.57
CA ARG A 239 -5.40 8.43 -11.79
C ARG A 239 -6.89 8.66 -11.60
N THR A 240 -7.71 8.39 -12.65
CA THR A 240 -9.17 8.49 -12.54
C THR A 240 -9.70 7.49 -11.53
N TYR A 241 -9.27 6.24 -11.62
CA TYR A 241 -9.71 5.21 -10.70
C TYR A 241 -9.25 5.46 -9.28
N LEU A 242 -8.01 5.95 -9.08
CA LEU A 242 -7.51 6.34 -7.76
C LEU A 242 -8.41 7.40 -7.10
N ALA A 243 -8.81 8.45 -7.84
CA ALA A 243 -9.70 9.48 -7.30
C ALA A 243 -11.06 8.89 -6.85
N MET A 244 -11.62 7.95 -7.63
CA MET A 244 -12.86 7.24 -7.27
C MET A 244 -12.68 6.39 -6.01
N LEU A 245 -11.56 5.65 -5.89
CA LEU A 245 -11.25 4.81 -4.74
C LEU A 245 -10.99 5.64 -3.47
N MET A 246 -10.33 6.79 -3.59
CA MET A 246 -10.17 7.74 -2.47
C MET A 246 -11.52 8.19 -1.92
N GLY A 247 -12.46 8.54 -2.81
CA GLY A 247 -13.84 8.88 -2.43
C GLY A 247 -14.65 7.71 -1.85
N ALA A 248 -14.17 6.48 -2.00
CA ALA A 248 -14.76 5.28 -1.40
C ALA A 248 -14.10 4.86 -0.07
N GLY A 249 -13.09 5.60 0.41
CA GLY A 249 -12.42 5.32 1.69
C GLY A 249 -11.12 4.54 1.56
N LEU A 250 -10.46 4.52 0.40
CA LEU A 250 -9.13 3.96 0.27
C LEU A 250 -8.14 4.73 1.14
N SER A 251 -7.35 4.01 1.96
CA SER A 251 -6.39 4.61 2.90
C SER A 251 -4.92 4.43 2.51
N ALA A 252 -4.61 3.44 1.68
CA ALA A 252 -3.27 3.19 1.15
C ALA A 252 -3.33 2.77 -0.32
N VAL A 253 -2.27 3.04 -1.07
CA VAL A 253 -2.16 2.65 -2.47
C VAL A 253 -0.76 2.16 -2.80
N ILE A 254 -0.65 1.01 -3.48
CA ILE A 254 0.58 0.54 -4.11
C ILE A 254 0.57 1.08 -5.54
N CYS A 255 1.51 1.97 -5.87
CA CYS A 255 1.55 2.65 -7.16
C CYS A 255 2.96 3.14 -7.51
N ASP A 256 3.10 3.72 -8.70
CA ASP A 256 4.32 4.38 -9.15
C ASP A 256 4.33 5.86 -8.72
N PRO A 257 5.15 6.27 -7.74
CA PRO A 257 5.24 7.67 -7.31
C PRO A 257 5.97 8.56 -8.31
N GLU A 258 6.60 8.00 -9.36
CA GLU A 258 7.22 8.78 -10.44
C GLU A 258 6.17 9.38 -11.39
N ASP A 259 4.93 8.87 -11.39
CA ASP A 259 3.79 9.49 -12.08
C ASP A 259 3.33 10.74 -11.32
N GLN A 260 3.84 11.90 -11.75
CA GLN A 260 3.57 13.19 -11.11
C GLN A 260 2.08 13.57 -11.14
N GLU A 261 1.36 13.23 -12.21
CA GLU A 261 -0.08 13.51 -12.30
C GLU A 261 -0.88 12.63 -11.35
N LEU A 262 -0.44 11.38 -11.14
CA LEU A 262 -1.02 10.50 -10.14
C LEU A 262 -0.82 11.06 -8.72
N MET A 263 0.41 11.48 -8.40
CA MET A 263 0.73 12.10 -7.11
C MET A 263 -0.02 13.41 -6.88
N SER A 264 -0.20 14.22 -7.94
CA SER A 264 -1.03 15.44 -7.88
C SER A 264 -2.51 15.11 -7.64
N THR A 265 -3.01 14.01 -8.22
CA THR A 265 -4.37 13.51 -7.95
C THR A 265 -4.55 13.12 -6.48
N ILE A 266 -3.55 12.49 -5.86
CA ILE A 266 -3.56 12.18 -4.42
C ILE A 266 -3.68 13.48 -3.60
N LYS A 267 -2.82 14.47 -3.88
CA LYS A 267 -2.81 15.75 -3.17
C LYS A 267 -4.16 16.46 -3.28
N ALA A 268 -4.70 16.58 -4.49
CA ALA A 268 -6.00 17.19 -4.73
C ALA A 268 -7.13 16.42 -4.02
N GLY A 269 -7.12 15.09 -4.11
CA GLY A 269 -8.08 14.23 -3.42
C GLY A 269 -8.07 14.39 -1.90
N GLN A 270 -6.90 14.50 -1.29
CA GLN A 270 -6.76 14.73 0.16
C GLN A 270 -7.36 16.07 0.59
N VAL A 271 -7.22 17.12 -0.21
CA VAL A 271 -7.86 18.43 0.04
C VAL A 271 -9.37 18.31 -0.10
N LEU A 272 -9.86 17.71 -1.19
CA LEU A 272 -11.30 17.55 -1.45
C LEU A 272 -12.01 16.68 -0.41
N LEU A 273 -11.30 15.70 0.17
CA LEU A 273 -11.80 14.83 1.24
C LEU A 273 -11.56 15.39 2.64
N ASN A 274 -11.14 16.65 2.76
CA ASN A 274 -10.84 17.32 4.04
C ASN A 274 -9.79 16.56 4.90
N GLN A 275 -8.86 15.85 4.26
CA GLN A 275 -7.74 15.18 4.91
C GLN A 275 -6.50 16.09 5.04
N LYS A 276 -6.46 17.16 4.25
CA LYS A 276 -5.44 18.21 4.27
C LYS A 276 -6.11 19.58 4.11
N LEU A 277 -5.56 20.58 4.77
CA LEU A 277 -6.02 21.96 4.58
C LEU A 277 -5.62 22.44 3.19
N TYR A 278 -6.51 23.19 2.54
CA TYR A 278 -6.22 23.80 1.26
C TYR A 278 -5.06 24.79 1.38
N CYS A 279 -4.09 24.64 0.47
CA CYS A 279 -2.98 25.56 0.27
C CYS A 279 -2.49 25.40 -1.17
N ASP A 280 -2.32 26.51 -1.89
CA ASP A 280 -1.82 26.48 -3.28
C ASP A 280 -0.46 25.80 -3.39
N ASP A 281 0.44 26.06 -2.44
CA ASP A 281 1.78 25.48 -2.43
C ASP A 281 1.74 23.96 -2.24
N PHE A 282 0.79 23.44 -1.44
CA PHE A 282 0.62 21.99 -1.26
C PHE A 282 0.21 21.30 -2.57
N LEU A 283 -0.57 21.93 -3.41
CA LEU A 283 -0.98 21.37 -4.69
C LEU A 283 0.10 21.49 -5.78
N ARG A 284 1.04 22.42 -5.64
CA ARG A 284 2.14 22.63 -6.58
C ARG A 284 3.41 21.84 -6.26
N ALA A 285 3.57 21.43 -5.01
CA ALA A 285 4.76 20.71 -4.53
C ALA A 285 4.79 19.23 -5.06
#